data_37be3f4719d731f8cb47d6f5d5cd421a
#
_entry.id   37be3f4719d731f8cb47d6f5d5cd421a
#
_cell.length_a   1.000
_cell.length_b   1.000
_cell.length_c   1.000
_cell.angle_alpha   90.00
_cell.angle_beta   90.00
_cell.angle_gamma   90.00
#
_symmetry.space_group_name_H-M   'P 1'
#
loop_
_entity.id
_entity.type
_entity.pdbx_description
1 polymer ?
#
loop_
_entity_poly.entity_id
_entity_poly.type
_entity_poly.pdbx_seq_one_letter_code
_entity_poly.pdbx_strand_id
1 'polypeptide(L)'
;SQHTLDYIDNDFAIVNSLEGIPDNNDIVRLECFIIAVCIEGCIQLDINYRTYQLKAGDLLLGLPNTVISHTMLSPKYKVRLAGFSTRFLQRIIKMEKETWNTAVHIHNNPVKSVSDEEDNSVFGFYRDLIVAKINDEPHCYHREVMQHLFSALFCEMLGQLHKEIECSDKSDRSRENIKQVNYTLRKFMELLSRDKGIHRSVSYFANELCYTPK
;
A
#
# COMPACT_ATOMS: atom_id res chain seq x y z
N SER A 1 -24.19 -6.33 -7.40
CA SER A 1 -23.81 -5.33 -6.37
C SER A 1 -23.36 -4.07 -7.07
N GLN A 2 -24.08 -2.94 -6.90
CA GLN A 2 -23.62 -1.66 -7.40
C GLN A 2 -22.51 -1.16 -6.48
N HIS A 3 -21.27 -1.25 -6.95
CA HIS A 3 -20.16 -0.56 -6.32
C HIS A 3 -20.33 0.93 -6.61
N THR A 4 -20.63 1.72 -5.60
CA THR A 4 -20.72 3.18 -5.74
C THR A 4 -19.30 3.70 -5.85
N LEU A 5 -18.83 3.89 -7.07
CA LEU A 5 -17.55 4.54 -7.36
C LEU A 5 -17.77 6.03 -7.19
N ASP A 6 -17.18 6.62 -6.16
CA ASP A 6 -17.41 8.04 -5.84
C ASP A 6 -16.55 8.97 -6.69
N TYR A 7 -15.36 8.52 -7.05
CA TYR A 7 -14.44 9.26 -7.90
C TYR A 7 -13.53 8.31 -8.67
N ILE A 8 -13.34 8.57 -9.95
CA ILE A 8 -12.36 7.85 -10.79
C ILE A 8 -11.76 8.78 -11.83
N ASP A 9 -10.43 8.72 -11.94
CA ASP A 9 -9.71 9.22 -13.09
C ASP A 9 -8.57 8.24 -13.47
N ASN A 10 -7.70 8.63 -14.41
CA ASN A 10 -6.60 7.76 -14.84
C ASN A 10 -5.51 7.55 -13.78
N ASP A 11 -5.49 8.35 -12.73
CA ASP A 11 -4.44 8.34 -11.71
C ASP A 11 -4.91 7.73 -10.39
N PHE A 12 -6.18 7.88 -10.03
CA PHE A 12 -6.73 7.34 -8.79
C PHE A 12 -8.22 7.05 -8.88
N ALA A 13 -8.67 6.10 -8.06
CA ALA A 13 -10.06 5.73 -7.91
C ALA A 13 -10.40 5.62 -6.42
N ILE A 14 -11.58 6.09 -6.03
CA ILE A 14 -12.09 5.98 -4.68
C ILE A 14 -13.42 5.25 -4.70
N VAL A 15 -13.53 4.24 -3.87
CA VAL A 15 -14.75 3.46 -3.64
C VAL A 15 -15.14 3.63 -2.18
N ASN A 16 -16.23 4.32 -1.93
CA ASN A 16 -16.66 4.68 -0.57
C ASN A 16 -17.24 3.51 0.21
N SER A 17 -17.81 2.55 -0.49
CA SER A 17 -18.35 1.36 0.14
C SER A 17 -18.20 0.17 -0.79
N LEU A 18 -17.40 -0.77 -0.37
CA LEU A 18 -17.27 -2.08 -0.99
C LEU A 18 -18.05 -3.05 -0.12
N GLU A 19 -19.27 -3.37 -0.57
CA GLU A 19 -20.16 -4.34 0.07
C GLU A 19 -20.43 -5.48 -0.92
N GLY A 20 -20.53 -6.70 -0.43
CA GLY A 20 -20.90 -7.84 -1.28
C GLY A 20 -19.84 -8.22 -2.31
N ILE A 21 -18.58 -8.29 -1.91
CA ILE A 21 -17.57 -8.99 -2.72
C ILE A 21 -18.12 -10.41 -2.94
N PRO A 22 -18.20 -10.87 -4.22
CA PRO A 22 -18.69 -12.22 -4.48
C PRO A 22 -17.81 -13.23 -3.73
N ASP A 23 -18.45 -14.27 -3.18
CA ASP A 23 -17.80 -15.35 -2.43
C ASP A 23 -16.96 -16.29 -3.34
N ASN A 24 -16.50 -15.75 -4.45
CA ASN A 24 -15.60 -16.42 -5.36
C ASN A 24 -14.20 -16.27 -4.77
N ASN A 25 -13.61 -17.30 -4.29
CA ASN A 25 -12.20 -17.37 -3.84
C ASN A 25 -11.19 -16.88 -4.92
N ASP A 26 -11.52 -15.77 -5.59
CA ASP A 26 -10.75 -15.22 -6.69
C ASP A 26 -9.47 -14.60 -6.15
N ILE A 27 -8.36 -15.08 -6.69
CA ILE A 27 -7.04 -14.50 -6.43
C ILE A 27 -6.89 -13.25 -7.27
N VAL A 28 -6.71 -12.11 -6.64
CA VAL A 28 -6.50 -10.82 -7.29
C VAL A 28 -5.04 -10.41 -7.16
N ARG A 29 -4.43 -10.07 -8.28
CA ARG A 29 -3.13 -9.40 -8.30
C ARG A 29 -3.36 -7.90 -8.43
N LEU A 30 -2.86 -7.11 -7.51
CA LEU A 30 -2.96 -5.66 -7.57
C LEU A 30 -2.07 -5.09 -8.69
N GLU A 31 -2.64 -4.27 -9.55
CA GLU A 31 -1.91 -3.50 -10.58
C GLU A 31 -1.55 -2.09 -10.10
N CYS A 32 -2.12 -1.66 -9.00
CA CYS A 32 -1.97 -0.32 -8.43
C CYS A 32 -1.66 -0.41 -6.93
N PHE A 33 -1.26 0.70 -6.35
CA PHE A 33 -1.19 0.84 -4.90
C PHE A 33 -2.61 1.03 -4.36
N ILE A 34 -2.95 0.33 -3.28
CA ILE A 34 -4.23 0.50 -2.62
C ILE A 34 -4.09 0.87 -1.15
N ILE A 35 -5.02 1.69 -0.70
CA ILE A 35 -5.30 1.94 0.71
C ILE A 35 -6.74 1.48 0.95
N ALA A 36 -6.95 0.54 1.85
CA ALA A 36 -8.28 0.10 2.23
C ALA A 36 -8.46 0.23 3.74
N VAL A 37 -9.60 0.76 4.15
CA VAL A 37 -9.98 0.91 5.57
C VAL A 37 -11.21 0.06 5.82
N CYS A 38 -11.13 -0.84 6.78
CA CYS A 38 -12.30 -1.57 7.26
C CYS A 38 -13.13 -0.64 8.17
N ILE A 39 -14.36 -0.35 7.74
CA ILE A 39 -15.28 0.53 8.48
C ILE A 39 -16.15 -0.29 9.43
N GLU A 40 -16.58 -1.49 8.98
CA GLU A 40 -17.46 -2.38 9.74
C GLU A 40 -17.12 -3.83 9.45
N GLY A 41 -17.26 -4.68 10.47
CA GLY A 41 -17.08 -6.11 10.33
C GLY A 41 -15.64 -6.59 10.43
N CYS A 42 -15.40 -7.77 9.87
CA CYS A 42 -14.08 -8.39 9.83
C CYS A 42 -13.92 -9.16 8.52
N ILE A 43 -12.75 -9.05 7.92
CA ILE A 43 -12.38 -9.78 6.70
C ILE A 43 -11.09 -10.54 6.98
N GLN A 44 -11.06 -11.83 6.66
CA GLN A 44 -9.83 -12.59 6.63
C GLN A 44 -9.29 -12.64 5.21
N LEU A 45 -8.07 -12.18 5.02
CA LEU A 45 -7.38 -12.05 3.74
C LEU A 45 -6.09 -12.86 3.76
N ASP A 46 -5.81 -13.55 2.66
CA ASP A 46 -4.47 -14.05 2.37
C ASP A 46 -3.76 -13.03 1.48
N ILE A 47 -2.66 -12.48 1.98
CA ILE A 47 -1.85 -11.48 1.29
C ILE A 47 -0.46 -12.07 1.11
N ASN A 48 -0.04 -12.29 -0.14
CA ASN A 48 1.23 -12.93 -0.47
C ASN A 48 1.45 -14.23 0.33
N TYR A 49 0.41 -15.08 0.38
CA TYR A 49 0.41 -16.38 1.07
C TYR A 49 0.52 -16.32 2.60
N ARG A 50 0.22 -15.16 3.21
CA ARG A 50 0.09 -15.01 4.66
C ARG A 50 -1.31 -14.55 5.01
N THR A 51 -1.91 -15.17 6.02
CA THR A 51 -3.27 -14.83 6.46
C THR A 51 -3.26 -13.66 7.43
N TYR A 52 -4.11 -12.67 7.16
CA TYR A 52 -4.32 -11.49 7.97
C TYR A 52 -5.81 -11.34 8.30
N GLN A 53 -6.10 -10.73 9.44
CA GLN A 53 -7.46 -10.29 9.78
C GLN A 53 -7.51 -8.77 9.68
N LEU A 54 -8.46 -8.26 8.92
CA LEU A 54 -8.76 -6.84 8.78
C LEU A 54 -10.07 -6.58 9.54
N LYS A 55 -10.00 -5.92 10.68
CA LYS A 55 -11.14 -5.59 11.56
C LYS A 55 -11.54 -4.13 11.36
N ALA A 56 -12.72 -3.77 11.86
CA ALA A 56 -13.15 -2.37 11.89
C ALA A 56 -12.07 -1.48 12.55
N GLY A 57 -11.68 -0.41 11.89
CA GLY A 57 -10.58 0.47 12.26
C GLY A 57 -9.23 0.08 11.68
N ASP A 58 -9.07 -1.11 11.09
CA ASP A 58 -7.79 -1.51 10.50
C ASP A 58 -7.61 -0.93 9.08
N LEU A 59 -6.36 -0.62 8.77
CA LEU A 59 -5.87 -0.13 7.49
C LEU A 59 -5.09 -1.23 6.76
N LEU A 60 -5.43 -1.46 5.51
CA LEU A 60 -4.66 -2.31 4.59
C LEU A 60 -3.92 -1.43 3.58
N LEU A 61 -2.62 -1.65 3.45
CA LEU A 61 -1.77 -1.05 2.42
C LEU A 61 -1.33 -2.14 1.44
N GLY A 62 -1.73 -2.02 0.17
CA GLY A 62 -1.38 -2.98 -0.87
C GLY A 62 -0.48 -2.36 -1.93
N LEU A 63 0.69 -2.93 -2.13
CA LEU A 63 1.63 -2.52 -3.19
C LEU A 63 1.24 -3.14 -4.54
N PRO A 64 1.63 -2.56 -5.68
CA PRO A 64 1.54 -3.22 -6.97
C PRO A 64 2.19 -4.61 -6.95
N ASN A 65 1.59 -5.55 -7.64
CA ASN A 65 1.94 -6.98 -7.66
C ASN A 65 1.66 -7.77 -6.37
N THR A 66 1.10 -7.17 -5.32
CA THR A 66 0.57 -7.92 -4.18
C THR A 66 -0.55 -8.83 -4.63
N VAL A 67 -0.50 -10.07 -4.18
CA VAL A 67 -1.56 -11.06 -4.43
C VAL A 67 -2.47 -11.12 -3.22
N ILE A 68 -3.75 -10.92 -3.44
CA ILE A 68 -4.77 -10.92 -2.38
C ILE A 68 -5.86 -11.93 -2.74
N SER A 69 -6.26 -12.73 -1.77
CA SER A 69 -7.49 -13.51 -1.78
C SER A 69 -8.20 -13.37 -0.45
N HIS A 70 -9.51 -13.51 -0.43
CA HIS A 70 -10.26 -13.54 0.81
C HIS A 70 -10.60 -14.99 1.16
N THR A 71 -10.53 -15.31 2.45
CA THR A 71 -10.86 -16.66 2.96
C THR A 71 -12.11 -16.65 3.82
N MET A 72 -12.46 -15.51 4.40
CA MET A 72 -13.67 -15.37 5.22
C MET A 72 -14.13 -13.91 5.26
N LEU A 73 -15.43 -13.72 5.13
CA LEU A 73 -16.09 -12.42 5.26
C LEU A 73 -17.12 -12.50 6.40
N SER A 74 -17.19 -11.50 7.26
CA SER A 74 -18.30 -11.39 8.19
C SER A 74 -19.60 -11.12 7.43
N PRO A 75 -20.79 -11.52 7.96
CA PRO A 75 -22.08 -11.31 7.28
C PRO A 75 -22.37 -9.85 6.93
N LYS A 76 -21.85 -8.94 7.75
CA LYS A 76 -21.84 -7.50 7.48
C LYS A 76 -20.41 -7.02 7.53
N TYR A 77 -19.95 -6.48 6.43
CA TYR A 77 -18.66 -5.80 6.33
C TYR A 77 -18.77 -4.59 5.42
N LYS A 78 -17.97 -3.61 5.70
CA LYS A 78 -17.86 -2.39 4.90
C LYS A 78 -16.42 -1.96 4.80
N VAL A 79 -15.93 -1.78 3.58
CA VAL A 79 -14.57 -1.34 3.30
C VAL A 79 -14.61 -0.10 2.41
N ARG A 80 -13.85 0.90 2.76
CA ARG A 80 -13.52 2.04 1.90
C ARG A 80 -12.17 1.79 1.27
N LEU A 81 -12.07 2.02 -0.04
CA LEU A 81 -10.86 1.74 -0.80
C LEU A 81 -10.48 2.94 -1.65
N ALA A 82 -9.19 3.27 -1.67
CA ALA A 82 -8.58 4.17 -2.62
C ALA A 82 -7.47 3.44 -3.38
N GLY A 83 -7.50 3.51 -4.71
CA GLY A 83 -6.50 2.94 -5.60
C GLY A 83 -5.71 4.04 -6.32
N PHE A 84 -4.40 3.87 -6.49
CA PHE A 84 -3.51 4.86 -7.07
C PHE A 84 -2.61 4.21 -8.12
N SER A 85 -2.60 4.77 -9.33
CA SER A 85 -1.78 4.25 -10.41
C SER A 85 -0.28 4.36 -10.09
N THR A 86 0.51 3.40 -10.56
CA THR A 86 1.97 3.45 -10.45
C THR A 86 2.53 4.72 -11.08
N ARG A 87 1.93 5.18 -12.19
CA ARG A 87 2.33 6.41 -12.87
C ARG A 87 2.13 7.65 -11.98
N PHE A 88 1.02 7.73 -11.26
CA PHE A 88 0.78 8.82 -10.31
C PHE A 88 1.83 8.83 -9.20
N LEU A 89 2.06 7.67 -8.57
CA LEU A 89 3.05 7.54 -7.50
C LEU A 89 4.47 7.93 -7.97
N GLN A 90 4.88 7.53 -9.17
CA GLN A 90 6.18 7.89 -9.72
C GLN A 90 6.38 9.39 -9.94
N ARG A 91 5.30 10.15 -10.11
CA ARG A 91 5.36 11.62 -10.23
C ARG A 91 5.57 12.32 -8.90
N ILE A 92 5.02 11.76 -7.82
CA ILE A 92 5.01 12.41 -6.50
C ILE A 92 6.10 11.88 -5.57
N ILE A 93 6.56 10.65 -5.78
CA ILE A 93 7.51 9.99 -4.90
C ILE A 93 8.80 9.68 -5.69
N LYS A 94 9.92 10.18 -5.19
CA LYS A 94 11.23 9.77 -5.69
C LYS A 94 11.59 8.40 -5.10
N MET A 95 12.07 7.49 -5.93
CA MET A 95 12.55 6.18 -5.50
C MET A 95 13.94 6.31 -4.87
N GLU A 96 13.96 6.78 -3.64
CA GLU A 96 15.14 6.87 -2.78
C GLU A 96 15.19 5.66 -1.83
N LYS A 97 16.27 5.55 -1.07
CA LYS A 97 16.47 4.46 -0.11
C LYS A 97 15.35 4.38 0.92
N GLU A 98 14.90 5.53 1.41
CA GLU A 98 13.84 5.65 2.41
C GLU A 98 12.50 5.15 1.88
N THR A 99 12.15 5.52 0.66
CA THR A 99 10.95 5.04 -0.03
C THR A 99 10.97 3.52 -0.22
N TRP A 100 12.15 2.99 -0.55
CA TRP A 100 12.32 1.55 -0.70
C TRP A 100 12.16 0.80 0.63
N ASN A 101 12.77 1.28 1.70
CA ASN A 101 12.61 0.69 3.03
C ASN A 101 11.14 0.70 3.47
N THR A 102 10.42 1.78 3.18
CA THR A 102 8.99 1.89 3.46
C THR A 102 8.18 0.87 2.65
N ALA A 103 8.49 0.67 1.36
CA ALA A 103 7.82 -0.34 0.53
C ALA A 103 8.06 -1.76 1.07
N VAL A 104 9.27 -2.09 1.48
CA VAL A 104 9.58 -3.38 2.14
C VAL A 104 8.83 -3.53 3.44
N HIS A 105 8.72 -2.48 4.24
CA HIS A 105 7.95 -2.49 5.48
C HIS A 105 6.46 -2.76 5.23
N ILE A 106 5.85 -2.06 4.27
CA ILE A 106 4.46 -2.29 3.85
C ILE A 106 4.27 -3.74 3.36
N HIS A 107 5.19 -4.25 2.55
CA HIS A 107 5.11 -5.63 2.06
C HIS A 107 5.08 -6.67 3.19
N ASN A 108 5.87 -6.44 4.23
CA ASN A 108 5.95 -7.34 5.38
C ASN A 108 4.83 -7.13 6.41
N ASN A 109 4.29 -5.92 6.49
CA ASN A 109 3.27 -5.50 7.44
C ASN A 109 2.12 -4.75 6.71
N PRO A 110 1.34 -5.45 5.86
CA PRO A 110 0.34 -4.81 5.02
C PRO A 110 -0.89 -4.34 5.80
N VAL A 111 -1.15 -4.89 6.98
CA VAL A 111 -2.29 -4.54 7.84
C VAL A 111 -1.80 -3.80 9.06
N LYS A 112 -2.42 -2.68 9.36
CA LYS A 112 -2.16 -1.84 10.53
C LYS A 112 -3.46 -1.55 11.27
N SER A 113 -3.44 -1.67 12.59
CA SER A 113 -4.52 -1.17 13.43
C SER A 113 -4.34 0.32 13.65
N VAL A 114 -5.39 1.07 13.33
CA VAL A 114 -5.45 2.52 13.51
C VAL A 114 -6.17 2.77 14.83
N SER A 115 -5.53 3.50 15.75
CA SER A 115 -6.17 3.83 17.03
C SER A 115 -7.18 4.96 16.85
N ASP A 116 -8.25 4.97 17.67
CA ASP A 116 -9.31 6.00 17.65
C ASP A 116 -8.78 7.44 17.88
N GLU A 117 -7.57 7.58 18.41
CA GLU A 117 -6.89 8.88 18.55
C GLU A 117 -6.47 9.49 17.20
N GLU A 118 -6.40 8.69 16.14
CA GLU A 118 -6.02 9.14 14.80
C GLU A 118 -7.16 9.87 14.05
N ASP A 119 -8.39 9.84 14.53
CA ASP A 119 -9.51 10.59 13.92
C ASP A 119 -9.31 12.13 14.04
N ASN A 120 -8.56 12.60 15.04
CA ASN A 120 -8.10 13.99 15.17
C ASN A 120 -6.69 14.21 14.60
N SER A 121 -6.16 13.24 13.88
CA SER A 121 -4.84 13.30 13.26
C SER A 121 -4.86 14.14 11.98
N VAL A 122 -3.66 14.47 11.50
CA VAL A 122 -3.45 15.10 10.18
C VAL A 122 -4.16 14.30 9.07
N PHE A 123 -4.25 12.98 9.18
CA PHE A 123 -4.96 12.12 8.21
C PHE A 123 -6.46 12.33 8.23
N GLY A 124 -7.07 12.57 9.39
CA GLY A 124 -8.48 12.93 9.52
C GLY A 124 -8.79 14.20 8.72
N PHE A 125 -7.95 15.24 8.84
CA PHE A 125 -8.12 16.47 8.08
C PHE A 125 -7.99 16.27 6.56
N TYR A 126 -7.02 15.47 6.09
CA TYR A 126 -6.90 15.14 4.67
C TYR A 126 -8.11 14.37 4.17
N ARG A 127 -8.57 13.37 4.94
CA ARG A 127 -9.77 12.58 4.62
C ARG A 127 -10.98 13.49 4.42
N ASP A 128 -11.25 14.36 5.39
CA ASP A 128 -12.41 15.24 5.39
C ASP A 128 -12.36 16.22 4.23
N LEU A 129 -11.18 16.77 3.94
CA LEU A 129 -10.99 17.67 2.80
C LEU A 129 -11.17 16.95 1.45
N ILE A 130 -10.67 15.73 1.31
CA ILE A 130 -10.82 14.90 0.12
C ILE A 130 -12.32 14.58 -0.09
N VAL A 131 -13.02 14.13 0.97
CA VAL A 131 -14.45 13.84 0.91
C VAL A 131 -15.26 15.07 0.55
N ALA A 132 -14.94 16.24 1.15
CA ALA A 132 -15.59 17.50 0.79
C ALA A 132 -15.40 17.83 -0.70
N LYS A 133 -14.17 17.66 -1.21
CA LYS A 133 -13.86 17.95 -2.62
C LYS A 133 -14.50 16.98 -3.61
N ILE A 134 -14.64 15.70 -3.26
CA ILE A 134 -15.37 14.73 -4.08
C ILE A 134 -16.84 15.12 -4.22
N ASN A 135 -17.45 15.65 -3.15
CA ASN A 135 -18.85 16.07 -3.14
C ASN A 135 -19.09 17.50 -3.66
N ASP A 136 -18.03 18.25 -3.95
CA ASP A 136 -18.09 19.60 -4.46
C ASP A 136 -18.39 19.62 -5.98
N GLU A 137 -18.99 20.69 -6.51
CA GLU A 137 -19.16 20.85 -7.95
C GLU A 137 -17.77 20.95 -8.63
N PRO A 138 -17.50 20.12 -9.67
CA PRO A 138 -16.22 20.18 -10.36
C PRO A 138 -16.00 21.52 -11.03
N HIS A 139 -14.85 22.12 -10.79
CA HIS A 139 -14.36 23.32 -11.49
C HIS A 139 -13.14 22.96 -12.36
N CYS A 140 -12.67 23.89 -13.20
CA CYS A 140 -11.60 23.62 -14.18
C CYS A 140 -10.27 23.10 -13.58
N TYR A 141 -10.01 23.35 -12.29
CA TYR A 141 -8.82 22.86 -11.57
C TYR A 141 -9.13 21.75 -10.57
N HIS A 142 -10.32 21.15 -10.62
CA HIS A 142 -10.75 20.14 -9.63
C HIS A 142 -9.79 18.95 -9.60
N ARG A 143 -9.38 18.47 -10.76
CA ARG A 143 -8.45 17.34 -10.88
C ARG A 143 -7.08 17.65 -10.27
N GLU A 144 -6.54 18.83 -10.55
CA GLU A 144 -5.25 19.28 -10.01
C GLU A 144 -5.32 19.40 -8.49
N VAL A 145 -6.39 19.95 -7.94
CA VAL A 145 -6.61 20.01 -6.49
C VAL A 145 -6.60 18.61 -5.88
N MET A 146 -7.35 17.65 -6.47
CA MET A 146 -7.38 16.28 -5.99
C MET A 146 -6.00 15.62 -6.06
N GLN A 147 -5.25 15.80 -7.14
CA GLN A 147 -3.88 15.29 -7.27
C GLN A 147 -2.95 15.84 -6.19
N HIS A 148 -3.01 17.13 -5.89
CA HIS A 148 -2.17 17.74 -4.85
C HIS A 148 -2.58 17.29 -3.45
N LEU A 149 -3.87 17.13 -3.16
CA LEU A 149 -4.34 16.60 -1.87
C LEU A 149 -3.86 15.18 -1.64
N PHE A 150 -3.98 14.31 -2.65
CA PHE A 150 -3.45 12.95 -2.54
C PHE A 150 -1.93 12.92 -2.45
N SER A 151 -1.24 13.79 -3.17
CA SER A 151 0.23 13.89 -3.07
C SER A 151 0.66 14.26 -1.65
N ALA A 152 0.00 15.23 -1.03
CA ALA A 152 0.28 15.65 0.32
C ALA A 152 -0.03 14.54 1.34
N LEU A 153 -1.19 13.88 1.22
CA LEU A 153 -1.58 12.73 2.05
C LEU A 153 -0.53 11.61 1.98
N PHE A 154 -0.05 11.28 0.78
CA PHE A 154 0.99 10.26 0.59
C PHE A 154 2.30 10.63 1.26
N CYS A 155 2.74 11.88 1.11
CA CYS A 155 3.97 12.35 1.77
C CYS A 155 3.88 12.25 3.29
N GLU A 156 2.75 12.62 3.88
CA GLU A 156 2.52 12.47 5.33
C GLU A 156 2.50 11.00 5.75
N MET A 157 1.81 10.14 5.01
CA MET A 157 1.76 8.72 5.29
C MET A 157 3.17 8.09 5.23
N LEU A 158 3.95 8.39 4.19
CA LEU A 158 5.32 7.89 4.07
C LEU A 158 6.21 8.41 5.20
N GLY A 159 6.05 9.68 5.60
CA GLY A 159 6.78 10.28 6.72
C GLY A 159 6.48 9.59 8.05
N GLN A 160 5.23 9.23 8.31
CA GLN A 160 4.87 8.46 9.51
C GLN A 160 5.39 7.04 9.49
N LEU A 161 5.23 6.33 8.36
CA LEU A 161 5.78 4.98 8.20
C LEU A 161 7.30 4.97 8.40
N HIS A 162 7.99 5.98 7.91
CA HIS A 162 9.43 6.12 8.11
C HIS A 162 9.80 6.28 9.58
N LYS A 163 9.10 7.14 10.33
CA LYS A 163 9.31 7.29 11.78
C LYS A 163 9.06 5.99 12.55
N GLU A 164 8.02 5.23 12.19
CA GLU A 164 7.74 3.92 12.81
C GLU A 164 8.87 2.93 12.58
N ILE A 165 9.40 2.87 11.34
CA ILE A 165 10.53 2.01 10.98
C ILE A 165 11.75 2.37 11.83
N GLU A 166 12.07 3.67 11.95
CA GLU A 166 13.20 4.14 12.76
C GLU A 166 13.02 3.83 14.26
N CYS A 167 11.79 3.93 14.78
CA CYS A 167 11.49 3.60 16.17
C CYS A 167 11.58 2.10 16.42
N SER A 168 11.06 1.28 15.53
CA SER A 168 11.14 -0.19 15.59
C SER A 168 12.59 -0.67 15.53
N ASP A 169 13.40 -0.03 14.71
CA ASP A 169 14.84 -0.34 14.58
C ASP A 169 15.63 -0.11 15.88
N LYS A 170 15.14 0.69 16.81
CA LYS A 170 15.81 0.92 18.11
C LYS A 170 15.51 -0.15 19.14
N SER A 171 14.46 -0.92 18.99
CA SER A 171 13.95 -1.83 20.03
C SER A 171 14.26 -3.31 19.84
N ASP A 172 14.72 -3.80 18.67
CA ASP A 172 14.72 -5.23 18.39
C ASP A 172 16.11 -5.81 18.05
N ARG A 173 16.45 -6.91 18.74
CA ARG A 173 17.65 -7.74 18.47
C ARG A 173 17.54 -8.61 17.21
N SER A 174 16.40 -8.60 16.55
CA SER A 174 16.17 -9.26 15.23
C SER A 174 16.88 -8.54 14.07
N ARG A 175 17.66 -7.53 14.37
CA ARG A 175 18.28 -6.55 13.45
C ARG A 175 19.20 -7.12 12.39
N GLU A 176 19.91 -8.22 12.68
CA GLU A 176 20.92 -8.70 11.72
C GLU A 176 20.26 -9.32 10.48
N ASN A 177 19.20 -10.09 10.66
CA ASN A 177 18.51 -10.72 9.53
C ASN A 177 17.77 -9.69 8.64
N ILE A 178 17.09 -8.70 9.24
CA ILE A 178 16.37 -7.66 8.47
C ILE A 178 17.37 -6.75 7.75
N LYS A 179 18.48 -6.37 8.40
CA LYS A 179 19.54 -5.58 7.76
C LYS A 179 20.19 -6.34 6.61
N GLN A 180 20.40 -7.63 6.75
CA GLN A 180 21.00 -8.46 5.71
C GLN A 180 20.05 -8.65 4.53
N VAL A 181 18.76 -8.87 4.76
CA VAL A 181 17.72 -8.94 3.71
C VAL A 181 17.61 -7.61 2.97
N ASN A 182 17.53 -6.49 3.69
CA ASN A 182 17.47 -5.15 3.09
C ASN A 182 18.76 -4.82 2.31
N TYR A 183 19.91 -5.20 2.81
CA TYR A 183 21.19 -5.01 2.13
C TYR A 183 21.26 -5.83 0.83
N THR A 184 20.86 -7.08 0.88
CA THR A 184 20.84 -7.97 -0.28
C THR A 184 19.88 -7.48 -1.35
N LEU A 185 18.68 -7.08 -0.94
CA LEU A 185 17.67 -6.56 -1.84
C LEU A 185 18.13 -5.25 -2.51
N ARG A 186 18.77 -4.36 -1.76
CA ARG A 186 19.35 -3.14 -2.31
C ARG A 186 20.44 -3.44 -3.35
N LYS A 187 21.36 -4.35 -3.03
CA LYS A 187 22.40 -4.78 -4.00
C LYS A 187 21.78 -5.42 -5.24
N PHE A 188 20.72 -6.22 -5.09
CA PHE A 188 20.01 -6.80 -6.21
C PHE A 188 19.41 -5.72 -7.12
N MET A 189 18.80 -4.68 -6.55
CA MET A 189 18.24 -3.57 -7.32
C MET A 189 19.32 -2.72 -8.00
N GLU A 190 20.45 -2.49 -7.35
CA GLU A 190 21.61 -1.83 -7.97
C GLU A 190 22.13 -2.64 -9.17
N LEU A 191 22.23 -3.96 -9.03
CA LEU A 191 22.63 -4.84 -10.12
C LEU A 191 21.62 -4.81 -11.26
N LEU A 192 20.32 -4.91 -10.99
CA LEU A 192 19.26 -4.80 -12.01
C LEU A 192 19.35 -3.47 -12.77
N SER A 193 19.55 -2.38 -12.05
CA SER A 193 19.66 -1.04 -12.65
C SER A 193 20.89 -0.91 -13.55
N ARG A 194 22.01 -1.53 -13.19
CA ARG A 194 23.24 -1.56 -13.98
C ARG A 194 23.15 -2.50 -15.17
N ASP A 195 22.47 -3.62 -14.99
CA ASP A 195 22.35 -4.68 -16.00
C ASP A 195 21.48 -4.26 -17.21
N LYS A 196 20.58 -3.29 -17.04
CA LYS A 196 19.68 -2.78 -18.10
C LYS A 196 18.93 -3.87 -18.86
N GLY A 197 18.71 -5.04 -18.24
CA GLY A 197 17.98 -6.16 -18.83
C GLY A 197 18.81 -7.05 -19.75
N ILE A 198 20.14 -6.98 -19.68
CA ILE A 198 21.07 -7.84 -20.47
C ILE A 198 20.98 -9.29 -19.98
N HIS A 199 20.99 -9.51 -18.67
CA HIS A 199 20.90 -10.83 -18.07
C HIS A 199 19.48 -11.07 -17.52
N ARG A 200 18.92 -12.26 -17.80
CA ARG A 200 17.56 -12.63 -17.38
C ARG A 200 17.51 -13.84 -16.45
N SER A 201 18.68 -14.40 -16.09
CA SER A 201 18.72 -15.61 -15.27
C SER A 201 18.86 -15.26 -13.78
N VAL A 202 18.06 -15.92 -12.95
CA VAL A 202 18.15 -15.80 -11.49
C VAL A 202 19.53 -16.21 -10.99
N SER A 203 20.15 -17.21 -11.66
CA SER A 203 21.49 -17.72 -11.31
C SER A 203 22.57 -16.65 -11.48
N TYR A 204 22.49 -15.81 -12.50
CA TYR A 204 23.41 -14.70 -12.68
C TYR A 204 23.40 -13.76 -11.49
N PHE A 205 22.20 -13.26 -11.12
CA PHE A 205 22.04 -12.33 -10.00
C PHE A 205 22.38 -12.97 -8.65
N ALA A 206 22.07 -14.25 -8.47
CA ALA A 206 22.43 -14.98 -7.27
C ALA A 206 23.97 -15.09 -7.12
N ASN A 207 24.68 -15.38 -8.21
CA ASN A 207 26.15 -15.44 -8.21
C ASN A 207 26.78 -14.08 -7.91
N GLU A 208 26.28 -13.01 -8.53
CA GLU A 208 26.76 -11.64 -8.26
C GLU A 208 26.52 -11.19 -6.80
N LEU A 209 25.48 -11.71 -6.18
CA LEU A 209 25.14 -11.46 -4.78
C LEU A 209 25.80 -12.43 -3.80
N CYS A 210 26.58 -13.38 -4.29
CA CYS A 210 27.19 -14.48 -3.50
C CYS A 210 26.16 -15.35 -2.78
N TYR A 211 24.99 -15.57 -3.40
CA TYR A 211 23.96 -16.50 -2.92
C TYR A 211 23.93 -17.76 -3.78
N THR A 212 23.74 -18.91 -3.14
CA THR A 212 23.48 -20.17 -3.85
C THR A 212 22.01 -20.20 -4.25
N PRO A 213 21.69 -20.31 -5.54
CA PRO A 213 20.30 -20.53 -5.95
C PRO A 213 19.81 -21.87 -5.40
N LYS A 214 18.68 -21.86 -4.73
CA LYS A 214 17.97 -23.09 -4.34
C LYS A 214 17.10 -23.59 -5.45
#